data_fe68bee40b7062fe551bc284848aa5fd
#
_entry.id   fe68bee40b7062fe551bc284848aa5fd
#
_cell.length_a   1.000
_cell.length_b   1.000
_cell.length_c   1.000
_cell.angle_alpha   90.00
_cell.angle_beta   90.00
_cell.angle_gamma   90.00
#
_symmetry.space_group_name_H-M   'P 1'
#
loop_
_entity.id
_entity.type
_entity.pdbx_description
1 polymer ?
#
loop_
_entity_poly.entity_id
_entity_poly.type
_entity_poly.pdbx_seq_one_letter_code
_entity_poly.pdbx_strand_id
1 'polypeptide(L)'
;MSKKRGVGDEAMRYLSHRMRTEQEMRQHLKEKEYEDSEIEAAIDDLKAHHYIDDYEYALAFYRNSFEKLRGGMRAKRELEQKGVDALTAENALEDYKYEAGVNELANARRIAVESIYGSEAMRGYENSVETVLLDPSYSEEAEYLDERKIASMARKLENLSLIHISEP
;
A
#
# COMPACT_ATOMS: atom_id res chain seq x y z
N MET A 1 23.17 8.70 36.58
CA MET A 1 22.10 7.79 36.11
C MET A 1 21.03 8.63 35.46
N SER A 2 20.84 8.53 34.14
CA SER A 2 19.77 9.25 33.46
C SER A 2 18.43 8.65 33.90
N LYS A 3 17.51 9.48 34.39
CA LYS A 3 16.17 9.06 34.80
C LYS A 3 15.45 8.49 33.62
N LYS A 4 15.01 7.24 33.65
CA LYS A 4 14.18 6.61 32.61
C LYS A 4 12.96 7.49 32.41
N ARG A 5 12.62 7.81 31.15
CA ARG A 5 11.40 8.59 30.81
C ARG A 5 10.16 7.79 31.18
N GLY A 6 9.05 8.47 31.36
CA GLY A 6 7.75 7.81 31.44
C GLY A 6 7.43 7.10 30.13
N VAL A 7 6.71 5.98 30.21
CA VAL A 7 6.34 5.18 29.01
C VAL A 7 5.57 6.02 27.99
N GLY A 8 4.65 6.90 28.42
CA GLY A 8 3.91 7.80 27.57
C GLY A 8 4.80 8.82 26.83
N ASP A 9 5.76 9.43 27.53
CA ASP A 9 6.72 10.38 26.93
C ASP A 9 7.58 9.71 25.85
N GLU A 10 8.02 8.48 26.10
CA GLU A 10 8.80 7.70 25.14
C GLU A 10 7.96 7.32 23.92
N ALA A 11 6.71 6.92 24.14
CA ALA A 11 5.77 6.59 23.08
C ALA A 11 5.45 7.81 22.20
N MET A 12 5.14 8.95 22.79
CA MET A 12 4.90 10.20 22.04
C MET A 12 6.14 10.66 21.27
N ARG A 13 7.33 10.50 21.85
CA ARG A 13 8.59 10.77 21.14
C ARG A 13 8.77 9.84 19.92
N TYR A 14 8.40 8.58 20.04
CA TYR A 14 8.49 7.62 18.94
C TYR A 14 7.51 7.94 17.82
N LEU A 15 6.31 8.40 18.15
CA LEU A 15 5.29 8.85 17.20
C LEU A 15 5.63 10.17 16.51
N SER A 16 6.40 11.06 17.16
CA SER A 16 6.72 12.38 16.58
C SER A 16 7.50 12.33 15.25
N HIS A 17 8.10 11.19 14.92
CA HIS A 17 8.86 11.02 13.69
C HIS A 17 8.02 10.53 12.51
N ARG A 18 7.07 9.63 12.74
CA ARG A 18 6.12 9.09 11.75
C ARG A 18 5.00 8.30 12.43
N MET A 19 3.95 8.05 11.71
CA MET A 19 2.93 7.08 12.13
C MET A 19 3.55 5.70 12.40
N ARG A 20 3.01 5.00 13.39
CA ARG A 20 3.45 3.67 13.81
C ARG A 20 2.25 2.76 13.97
N THR A 21 2.45 1.47 13.71
CA THR A 21 1.45 0.45 14.07
C THR A 21 1.50 0.18 15.57
N GLU A 22 0.42 -0.40 16.10
CA GLU A 22 0.37 -0.87 17.48
C GLU A 22 1.52 -1.84 17.78
N GLN A 23 1.79 -2.76 16.86
CA GLN A 23 2.88 -3.72 16.99
C GLN A 23 4.28 -3.07 16.97
N GLU A 24 4.52 -2.08 16.10
CA GLU A 24 5.78 -1.31 16.10
C GLU A 24 5.98 -0.55 17.44
N MET A 25 4.90 0.01 17.99
CA MET A 25 4.95 0.68 19.29
C MET A 25 5.25 -0.30 20.42
N ARG A 26 4.54 -1.42 20.47
CA ARG A 26 4.75 -2.48 21.48
C ARG A 26 6.19 -2.97 21.45
N GLN A 27 6.72 -3.25 20.27
CA GLN A 27 8.09 -3.69 20.11
C GLN A 27 9.10 -2.64 20.57
N HIS A 28 8.90 -1.37 20.19
CA HIS A 28 9.78 -0.27 20.61
C HIS A 28 9.83 -0.11 22.13
N LEU A 29 8.67 -0.16 22.80
CA LEU A 29 8.61 -0.01 24.26
C LEU A 29 9.23 -1.22 24.98
N LYS A 30 9.10 -2.44 24.44
CA LYS A 30 9.80 -3.63 24.94
C LYS A 30 11.33 -3.50 24.84
N GLU A 31 11.83 -2.99 23.72
CA GLU A 31 13.26 -2.71 23.52
C GLU A 31 13.80 -1.64 24.48
N LYS A 32 12.91 -0.78 25.02
CA LYS A 32 13.22 0.20 26.06
C LYS A 32 13.06 -0.36 27.48
N GLU A 33 12.81 -1.67 27.59
CA GLU A 33 12.71 -2.39 28.87
C GLU A 33 11.58 -1.86 29.78
N TYR A 34 10.45 -1.39 29.21
CA TYR A 34 9.23 -1.12 29.97
C TYR A 34 8.52 -2.44 30.28
N GLU A 35 7.83 -2.47 31.44
CA GLU A 35 7.04 -3.63 31.84
C GLU A 35 5.81 -3.82 30.93
N ASP A 36 5.40 -5.06 30.68
CA ASP A 36 4.27 -5.37 29.80
C ASP A 36 2.98 -4.63 30.23
N SER A 37 2.75 -4.50 31.54
CA SER A 37 1.60 -3.75 32.07
C SER A 37 1.64 -2.24 31.75
N GLU A 38 2.83 -1.63 31.78
CA GLU A 38 3.03 -0.23 31.40
C GLU A 38 2.83 -0.04 29.88
N ILE A 39 3.30 -1.01 29.10
CA ILE A 39 3.16 -1.00 27.62
C ILE A 39 1.69 -1.08 27.22
N GLU A 40 0.93 -2.05 27.76
CA GLU A 40 -0.48 -2.19 27.43
C GLU A 40 -1.29 -0.95 27.83
N ALA A 41 -1.07 -0.43 29.03
CA ALA A 41 -1.73 0.80 29.48
C ALA A 41 -1.42 1.99 28.56
N ALA A 42 -0.17 2.13 28.11
CA ALA A 42 0.22 3.19 27.19
C ALA A 42 -0.40 3.01 25.80
N ILE A 43 -0.47 1.78 25.29
CA ILE A 43 -1.10 1.48 23.98
C ILE A 43 -2.61 1.78 24.05
N ASP A 44 -3.29 1.36 25.10
CA ASP A 44 -4.72 1.63 25.27
C ASP A 44 -4.99 3.15 25.33
N ASP A 45 -4.16 3.93 26.05
CA ASP A 45 -4.26 5.38 26.10
C ASP A 45 -4.06 6.02 24.71
N LEU A 46 -3.03 5.58 23.98
CA LEU A 46 -2.73 6.08 22.63
C LEU A 46 -3.85 5.76 21.62
N LYS A 47 -4.47 4.59 21.74
CA LYS A 47 -5.63 4.21 20.92
C LYS A 47 -6.87 5.02 21.29
N ALA A 48 -7.13 5.21 22.58
CA ALA A 48 -8.27 6.01 23.05
C ALA A 48 -8.21 7.48 22.57
N HIS A 49 -6.99 8.02 22.39
CA HIS A 49 -6.78 9.37 21.86
C HIS A 49 -6.48 9.41 20.35
N HIS A 50 -6.64 8.31 19.64
CA HIS A 50 -6.36 8.19 18.19
C HIS A 50 -4.93 8.58 17.77
N TYR A 51 -3.95 8.45 18.67
CA TYR A 51 -2.53 8.61 18.31
C TYR A 51 -1.97 7.39 17.61
N ILE A 52 -2.54 6.21 17.85
CA ILE A 52 -2.30 4.98 17.11
C ILE A 52 -3.64 4.47 16.58
N ASP A 53 -3.67 4.25 15.28
CA ASP A 53 -4.79 3.67 14.56
C ASP A 53 -4.24 2.87 13.38
N ASP A 54 -4.32 1.54 13.47
CA ASP A 54 -3.77 0.64 12.46
C ASP A 54 -4.57 0.69 11.14
N TYR A 55 -5.85 1.08 11.20
CA TYR A 55 -6.65 1.29 10.00
C TYR A 55 -6.21 2.56 9.24
N GLU A 56 -6.08 3.68 9.94
CA GLU A 56 -5.57 4.93 9.35
C GLU A 56 -4.12 4.76 8.84
N TYR A 57 -3.30 4.01 9.59
CA TYR A 57 -1.97 3.64 9.14
C TYR A 57 -2.02 2.86 7.82
N ALA A 58 -2.92 1.87 7.70
CA ALA A 58 -3.08 1.07 6.50
C ALA A 58 -3.54 1.90 5.30
N LEU A 59 -4.51 2.81 5.48
CA LEU A 59 -4.95 3.75 4.41
C LEU A 59 -3.80 4.61 3.89
N ALA A 60 -3.01 5.21 4.79
CA ALA A 60 -1.85 6.02 4.43
C ALA A 60 -0.77 5.17 3.72
N PHE A 61 -0.58 3.92 4.14
CA PHE A 61 0.36 2.99 3.54
C PHE A 61 -0.07 2.58 2.12
N TYR A 62 -1.36 2.30 1.90
CA TYR A 62 -1.90 2.01 0.58
C TYR A 62 -1.74 3.20 -0.36
N ARG A 63 -2.10 4.41 0.07
CA ARG A 63 -1.89 5.65 -0.71
C ARG A 63 -0.46 5.74 -1.22
N ASN A 64 0.53 5.64 -0.33
CA ASN A 64 1.94 5.68 -0.69
C ASN A 64 2.37 4.52 -1.60
N SER A 65 1.79 3.33 -1.41
CA SER A 65 2.10 2.16 -2.21
C SER A 65 1.57 2.28 -3.64
N PHE A 66 0.33 2.72 -3.80
CA PHE A 66 -0.26 2.93 -5.11
C PHE A 66 0.36 4.12 -5.87
N GLU A 67 0.75 5.19 -5.18
CA GLU A 67 1.54 6.28 -5.78
C GLU A 67 2.87 5.77 -6.37
N LYS A 68 3.47 4.77 -5.72
CA LYS A 68 4.68 4.08 -6.20
C LYS A 68 4.40 2.90 -7.13
N LEU A 69 3.17 2.78 -7.62
CA LEU A 69 2.72 1.71 -8.52
C LEU A 69 2.93 0.29 -7.95
N ARG A 70 2.84 0.13 -6.64
CA ARG A 70 2.89 -1.19 -6.00
C ARG A 70 1.49 -1.78 -5.95
N GLY A 71 1.39 -3.08 -6.22
CA GLY A 71 0.10 -3.80 -6.16
C GLY A 71 -0.45 -3.90 -4.73
N GLY A 72 -1.79 -3.87 -4.61
CA GLY A 72 -2.50 -3.90 -3.32
C GLY A 72 -2.18 -5.14 -2.48
N MET A 73 -2.10 -6.31 -3.10
CA MET A 73 -1.77 -7.57 -2.41
C MET A 73 -0.35 -7.57 -1.82
N ARG A 74 0.60 -6.93 -2.49
CA ARG A 74 1.95 -6.77 -1.95
C ARG A 74 1.94 -5.83 -0.74
N ALA A 75 1.27 -4.70 -0.88
CA ALA A 75 1.13 -3.73 0.21
C ALA A 75 0.43 -4.34 1.43
N LYS A 76 -0.62 -5.18 1.22
CA LYS A 76 -1.30 -5.93 2.29
C LYS A 76 -0.32 -6.82 3.06
N ARG A 77 0.49 -7.62 2.37
CA ARG A 77 1.49 -8.47 3.04
C ARG A 77 2.52 -7.67 3.84
N GLU A 78 2.95 -6.52 3.31
CA GLU A 78 3.87 -5.64 4.02
C GLU A 78 3.22 -5.04 5.28
N LEU A 79 1.91 -4.73 5.26
CA LEU A 79 1.15 -4.29 6.43
C LEU A 79 1.02 -5.40 7.49
N GLU A 80 0.70 -6.63 7.08
CA GLU A 80 0.64 -7.78 7.98
C GLU A 80 2.00 -8.05 8.65
N GLN A 81 3.11 -7.91 7.91
CA GLN A 81 4.47 -8.00 8.48
C GLN A 81 4.78 -6.88 9.48
N LYS A 82 4.10 -5.75 9.38
CA LYS A 82 4.19 -4.63 10.34
C LYS A 82 3.24 -4.79 11.53
N GLY A 83 2.51 -5.90 11.57
CA GLY A 83 1.62 -6.27 12.64
C GLY A 83 0.20 -5.72 12.54
N VAL A 84 -0.17 -5.13 11.41
CA VAL A 84 -1.57 -4.79 11.16
C VAL A 84 -2.36 -6.08 10.96
N ASP A 85 -3.50 -6.18 11.64
CA ASP A 85 -4.40 -7.34 11.50
C ASP A 85 -4.87 -7.53 10.05
N ALA A 86 -4.95 -8.79 9.60
CA ALA A 86 -5.28 -9.14 8.22
C ALA A 86 -6.63 -8.59 7.76
N LEU A 87 -7.64 -8.59 8.63
CA LEU A 87 -8.97 -8.07 8.34
C LEU A 87 -8.94 -6.53 8.24
N THR A 88 -8.23 -5.86 9.15
CA THR A 88 -8.01 -4.41 9.12
C THR A 88 -7.29 -3.99 7.83
N ALA A 89 -6.24 -4.72 7.45
CA ALA A 89 -5.51 -4.46 6.21
C ALA A 89 -6.38 -4.68 4.96
N GLU A 90 -7.26 -5.70 4.96
CA GLU A 90 -8.18 -5.98 3.86
C GLU A 90 -9.25 -4.90 3.71
N ASN A 91 -9.94 -4.56 4.80
CA ASN A 91 -10.96 -3.51 4.81
C ASN A 91 -10.39 -2.17 4.34
N ALA A 92 -9.22 -1.78 4.86
CA ALA A 92 -8.56 -0.55 4.43
C ALA A 92 -8.16 -0.58 2.93
N LEU A 93 -7.83 -1.75 2.37
CA LEU A 93 -7.54 -1.88 0.94
C LEU A 93 -8.79 -1.68 0.09
N GLU A 94 -9.91 -2.30 0.50
CA GLU A 94 -11.19 -2.17 -0.23
C GLU A 94 -11.70 -0.73 -0.19
N ASP A 95 -11.69 -0.11 0.98
CA ASP A 95 -12.11 1.28 1.15
C ASP A 95 -11.21 2.24 0.35
N TYR A 96 -9.90 2.05 0.41
CA TYR A 96 -8.96 2.85 -0.38
C TYR A 96 -9.21 2.71 -1.90
N LYS A 97 -9.43 1.48 -2.39
CA LYS A 97 -9.72 1.25 -3.82
C LYS A 97 -11.02 1.92 -4.25
N TYR A 98 -12.03 1.84 -3.40
CA TYR A 98 -13.33 2.45 -3.66
C TYR A 98 -13.23 3.99 -3.70
N GLU A 99 -12.62 4.61 -2.69
CA GLU A 99 -12.48 6.06 -2.59
C GLU A 99 -11.57 6.65 -3.66
N ALA A 100 -10.44 6.02 -3.93
CA ALA A 100 -9.46 6.51 -4.89
C ALA A 100 -9.75 6.10 -6.34
N GLY A 101 -10.81 5.31 -6.58
CA GLY A 101 -11.13 4.80 -7.92
C GLY A 101 -10.00 3.97 -8.53
N VAL A 102 -9.25 3.23 -7.71
CA VAL A 102 -8.04 2.53 -8.15
C VAL A 102 -8.39 1.40 -9.09
N ASN A 103 -7.86 1.47 -10.30
CA ASN A 103 -7.91 0.38 -11.27
C ASN A 103 -6.54 -0.31 -11.36
N GLU A 104 -6.39 -1.45 -10.67
CA GLU A 104 -5.12 -2.20 -10.65
C GLU A 104 -4.69 -2.67 -12.05
N LEU A 105 -5.64 -2.99 -12.92
CA LEU A 105 -5.35 -3.39 -14.30
C LEU A 105 -4.77 -2.21 -15.10
N ALA A 106 -5.34 -1.01 -14.96
CA ALA A 106 -4.80 0.19 -15.59
C ALA A 106 -3.39 0.51 -15.06
N ASN A 107 -3.16 0.37 -13.76
CA ASN A 107 -1.84 0.55 -13.16
C ASN A 107 -0.84 -0.50 -13.68
N ALA A 108 -1.23 -1.76 -13.78
CA ALA A 108 -0.37 -2.81 -14.32
C ALA A 108 -0.03 -2.57 -15.81
N ARG A 109 -0.99 -2.12 -16.60
CA ARG A 109 -0.75 -1.72 -17.99
C ARG A 109 0.22 -0.54 -18.09
N ARG A 110 0.08 0.45 -17.22
CA ARG A 110 1.00 1.61 -17.17
C ARG A 110 2.43 1.17 -16.87
N ILE A 111 2.63 0.33 -15.87
CA ILE A 111 3.95 -0.23 -15.53
C ILE A 111 4.54 -1.02 -16.70
N ALA A 112 3.72 -1.83 -17.36
CA ALA A 112 4.17 -2.63 -18.50
C ALA A 112 4.61 -1.74 -19.68
N VAL A 113 3.85 -0.71 -20.01
CA VAL A 113 4.19 0.26 -21.05
C VAL A 113 5.48 1.00 -20.72
N GLU A 114 5.63 1.50 -19.50
CA GLU A 114 6.84 2.19 -19.04
C GLU A 114 8.08 1.28 -19.09
N SER A 115 7.93 0.02 -18.68
CA SER A 115 9.03 -0.97 -18.70
C SER A 115 9.49 -1.34 -20.12
N ILE A 116 8.63 -1.23 -21.12
CA ILE A 116 8.91 -1.67 -22.50
C ILE A 116 9.33 -0.52 -23.39
N TYR A 117 8.68 0.59 -23.27
CA TYR A 117 8.82 1.72 -24.18
C TYR A 117 9.50 2.93 -23.57
N GLY A 118 9.79 2.91 -22.25
CA GLY A 118 10.41 4.00 -21.52
C GLY A 118 9.44 5.14 -21.16
N SER A 119 9.94 6.11 -20.39
CA SER A 119 9.14 7.20 -19.84
C SER A 119 8.59 8.20 -20.87
N GLU A 120 9.18 8.28 -22.07
CA GLU A 120 8.65 9.13 -23.16
C GLU A 120 7.34 8.58 -23.74
N ALA A 121 7.23 7.27 -23.87
CA ALA A 121 6.00 6.62 -24.34
C ALA A 121 4.86 6.76 -23.33
N MET A 122 5.17 6.93 -22.04
CA MET A 122 4.16 7.15 -20.99
C MET A 122 3.37 8.44 -21.18
N ARG A 123 4.01 9.53 -21.61
CA ARG A 123 3.31 10.80 -21.88
C ARG A 123 2.30 10.65 -23.02
N GLY A 124 2.65 9.87 -24.04
CA GLY A 124 1.73 9.52 -25.13
C GLY A 124 0.60 8.63 -24.69
N TYR A 125 0.87 7.66 -23.80
CA TYR A 125 -0.12 6.72 -23.27
C TYR A 125 -1.11 7.40 -22.31
N GLU A 126 -0.66 8.26 -21.41
CA GLU A 126 -1.53 9.02 -20.49
C GLU A 126 -2.50 9.90 -21.28
N ASN A 127 -2.02 10.59 -22.30
CA ASN A 127 -2.86 11.40 -23.19
C ASN A 127 -3.85 10.54 -24.02
N SER A 128 -3.47 9.32 -24.42
CA SER A 128 -4.34 8.42 -25.21
C SER A 128 -5.36 7.69 -24.33
N VAL A 129 -5.02 7.34 -23.09
CA VAL A 129 -5.95 6.70 -22.14
C VAL A 129 -7.06 7.66 -21.69
N GLU A 130 -6.72 8.92 -21.46
CA GLU A 130 -7.70 9.95 -21.15
C GLU A 130 -8.68 10.18 -22.32
N THR A 131 -8.19 10.10 -23.55
CA THR A 131 -9.02 10.17 -24.76
C THR A 131 -9.87 8.91 -24.99
N VAL A 132 -9.32 7.72 -24.72
CA VAL A 132 -10.02 6.42 -24.90
C VAL A 132 -11.09 6.19 -23.82
N LEU A 133 -10.91 6.69 -22.60
CA LEU A 133 -11.95 6.60 -21.55
C LEU A 133 -13.12 7.55 -21.80
N LEU A 134 -12.95 8.56 -22.66
CA LEU A 134 -13.98 9.55 -23.00
C LEU A 134 -14.70 9.26 -24.32
N ASP A 135 -14.20 8.32 -25.15
CA ASP A 135 -14.79 7.98 -26.46
C ASP A 135 -15.19 6.50 -26.56
N PRO A 136 -16.51 6.19 -26.49
CA PRO A 136 -17.02 4.82 -26.59
C PRO A 136 -16.74 4.13 -27.92
N SER A 137 -16.37 4.86 -28.98
CA SER A 137 -16.09 4.31 -30.30
C SER A 137 -14.72 3.64 -30.45
N TYR A 138 -13.84 3.84 -29.47
CA TYR A 138 -12.47 3.30 -29.49
C TYR A 138 -12.36 1.84 -29.00
N SER A 139 -13.48 1.19 -28.68
CA SER A 139 -13.49 -0.20 -28.21
C SER A 139 -13.07 -1.24 -29.27
N GLU A 140 -13.05 -0.90 -30.54
CA GLU A 140 -12.73 -1.84 -31.63
C GLU A 140 -11.24 -1.84 -32.04
N GLU A 141 -10.46 -0.78 -31.77
CA GLU A 141 -9.02 -0.75 -32.09
C GLU A 141 -8.08 -1.20 -30.98
N ALA A 142 -8.58 -1.40 -29.77
CA ALA A 142 -7.81 -1.99 -28.66
C ALA A 142 -7.50 -3.48 -28.86
N GLU A 143 -8.03 -4.11 -29.89
CA GLU A 143 -7.89 -5.55 -30.22
C GLU A 143 -6.53 -5.90 -30.86
N TYR A 144 -5.66 -4.93 -31.15
CA TYR A 144 -4.38 -5.14 -31.84
C TYR A 144 -3.11 -4.99 -30.98
N LEU A 145 -3.17 -5.21 -29.69
CA LEU A 145 -1.96 -5.60 -28.96
C LEU A 145 -1.81 -7.11 -29.15
N ASP A 146 -0.88 -7.49 -30.02
CA ASP A 146 -0.52 -8.88 -30.31
C ASP A 146 -0.56 -9.73 -29.02
N GLU A 147 -1.49 -10.69 -28.94
CA GLU A 147 -1.69 -11.58 -27.78
C GLU A 147 -0.38 -12.22 -27.30
N ARG A 148 0.59 -12.41 -28.18
CA ARG A 148 1.93 -12.91 -27.85
C ARG A 148 2.74 -11.90 -27.03
N LYS A 149 2.60 -10.60 -27.29
CA LYS A 149 3.23 -9.55 -26.48
C LYS A 149 2.59 -9.45 -25.11
N ILE A 150 1.27 -9.49 -25.06
CA ILE A 150 0.51 -9.48 -23.79
C ILE A 150 0.89 -10.70 -22.94
N ALA A 151 0.93 -11.90 -23.50
CA ALA A 151 1.33 -13.12 -22.80
C ALA A 151 2.81 -13.14 -22.37
N SER A 152 3.70 -12.52 -23.15
CA SER A 152 5.11 -12.33 -22.76
C SER A 152 5.25 -11.33 -21.62
N MET A 153 4.44 -10.28 -21.60
CA MET A 153 4.37 -9.26 -20.55
C MET A 153 3.81 -9.84 -19.26
N ALA A 154 2.72 -10.61 -19.33
CA ALA A 154 2.14 -11.28 -18.17
C ALA A 154 3.16 -12.17 -17.48
N ARG A 155 3.90 -13.00 -18.25
CA ARG A 155 4.98 -13.85 -17.72
C ARG A 155 6.12 -13.06 -17.08
N LYS A 156 6.51 -11.89 -17.61
CA LYS A 156 7.50 -11.03 -16.98
C LYS A 156 7.01 -10.42 -15.67
N LEU A 157 5.74 -10.03 -15.60
CA LEU A 157 5.10 -9.47 -14.40
C LEU A 157 4.91 -10.55 -13.33
N GLU A 158 4.58 -11.79 -13.69
CA GLU A 158 4.56 -12.96 -12.79
C GLU A 158 5.94 -13.22 -12.16
N ASN A 159 6.99 -13.20 -12.96
CA ASN A 159 8.37 -13.37 -12.49
C ASN A 159 8.85 -12.23 -11.58
N LEU A 160 8.24 -11.04 -11.67
CA LEU A 160 8.51 -9.90 -10.78
C LEU A 160 7.66 -9.93 -9.51
N SER A 161 6.84 -10.98 -9.28
CA SER A 161 5.90 -11.13 -8.14
C SER A 161 4.94 -9.95 -7.99
N LEU A 162 4.62 -9.25 -9.07
CA LEU A 162 3.81 -8.05 -9.04
C LEU A 162 2.31 -8.31 -9.26
N ILE A 163 1.95 -9.49 -9.83
CA ILE A 163 0.54 -9.84 -10.06
C ILE A 163 0.37 -11.35 -9.85
N HIS A 164 -0.49 -11.74 -8.92
CA HIS A 164 -1.09 -13.05 -8.90
C HIS A 164 -2.40 -12.94 -9.67
N ILE A 165 -2.40 -13.34 -10.93
CA ILE A 165 -3.62 -13.48 -11.71
C ILE A 165 -4.20 -14.85 -11.33
N SER A 166 -5.25 -14.86 -10.51
CA SER A 166 -6.08 -16.05 -10.35
C SER A 166 -6.83 -16.24 -11.66
N GLU A 167 -6.57 -17.33 -12.36
CA GLU A 167 -7.40 -17.75 -13.47
C GLU A 167 -8.83 -18.05 -12.99
N PRO A 168 -9.86 -17.80 -13.80
CA PRO A 168 -11.27 -18.03 -13.45
C PRO A 168 -11.60 -19.51 -13.25
#